data_62a25aefbd1ec3c3b62fe5121503705d
#
_entry.id   62a25aefbd1ec3c3b62fe5121503705d
#
_cell.length_a   1.000
_cell.length_b   1.000
_cell.length_c   1.000
_cell.angle_alpha   90.00
_cell.angle_beta   90.00
_cell.angle_gamma   90.00
#
_symmetry.space_group_name_H-M   'P 1'
#
loop_
_entity.id
_entity.type
_entity.pdbx_description
1 polymer ?
#
loop_
_entity_poly.entity_id
_entity_poly.type
_entity_poly.pdbx_seq_one_letter_code
_entity_poly.pdbx_strand_id
1 'polypeptide(L)'
;LLPSQAQQKNKEYTNFNDSVFSINEVVVATNYRRKTDALKLDVPAKFIPISTNSITSGMLEKRNIRDIQEASRFLPGVRFRTSYGAFTQFSIRGFDNSVIMVDGVRDERSSIDNSYPFMDLSAVESIELLKGPASVLYGQSAVGGVLNIVRKAPVSKQSVYARLAYGSYYNKQATMALGGKLIGPLNYRASVNWQDQEGWRSNATKRLSGYLALGGHLTENDELDIRIGANRDFYPTEIGLPPTMSYDILSATDG
;
A
#
# COMPACT_ATOMS: atom_id res chain seq x y z
N LEU A 1 70.67 -35.95 12.12
CA LEU A 1 69.27 -35.62 11.82
C LEU A 1 68.75 -34.71 12.97
N LEU A 2 68.82 -33.42 12.80
CA LEU A 2 68.31 -32.40 13.74
C LEU A 2 67.03 -31.82 13.24
N PRO A 3 65.98 -31.63 14.08
CA PRO A 3 64.79 -30.90 13.66
C PRO A 3 65.01 -29.39 13.83
N SER A 4 64.68 -28.62 12.81
CA SER A 4 64.67 -27.18 12.76
C SER A 4 63.54 -26.66 13.66
N GLN A 5 63.90 -25.86 14.66
CA GLN A 5 62.96 -25.04 15.42
C GLN A 5 62.63 -23.74 14.66
N ALA A 6 61.44 -23.64 14.17
CA ALA A 6 60.90 -22.39 13.70
C ALA A 6 60.48 -21.52 14.87
N GLN A 7 61.18 -20.42 15.10
CA GLN A 7 60.80 -19.41 16.09
C GLN A 7 59.48 -18.74 15.70
N GLN A 8 58.45 -18.91 16.51
CA GLN A 8 57.25 -18.08 16.47
C GLN A 8 57.59 -16.72 17.06
N LYS A 9 57.61 -15.72 16.24
CA LYS A 9 57.69 -14.31 16.62
C LYS A 9 56.28 -13.86 17.03
N ASN A 10 56.06 -13.77 18.35
CA ASN A 10 54.86 -13.10 18.91
C ASN A 10 54.89 -11.64 18.47
N LYS A 11 53.99 -11.24 17.61
CA LYS A 11 53.61 -9.84 17.41
C LYS A 11 52.57 -9.52 18.46
N GLU A 12 52.96 -8.69 19.43
CA GLU A 12 52.04 -7.94 20.28
C GLU A 12 51.18 -7.06 19.37
N TYR A 13 49.90 -7.43 19.26
CA TYR A 13 48.89 -6.53 18.72
C TYR A 13 48.47 -5.57 19.85
N THR A 14 48.84 -4.33 19.70
CA THR A 14 48.34 -3.20 20.49
C THR A 14 46.82 -3.22 20.46
N ASN A 15 46.22 -3.19 21.67
CA ASN A 15 44.78 -3.05 21.87
C ASN A 15 44.26 -1.75 21.25
N PHE A 16 43.73 -1.83 20.05
CA PHE A 16 42.74 -0.88 19.62
C PHE A 16 41.46 -1.24 20.37
N ASN A 17 40.91 -0.29 21.11
CA ASN A 17 39.55 -0.35 21.62
C ASN A 17 38.59 -0.40 20.42
N ASP A 18 38.47 -1.57 19.82
CA ASP A 18 37.38 -1.88 18.91
C ASP A 18 36.12 -1.98 19.80
N SER A 19 35.37 -0.90 19.85
CA SER A 19 33.99 -0.95 20.20
C SER A 19 33.33 -1.85 19.13
N VAL A 20 33.21 -3.13 19.45
CA VAL A 20 32.45 -4.09 18.65
C VAL A 20 31.02 -3.59 18.68
N PHE A 21 30.67 -2.78 17.68
CA PHE A 21 29.26 -2.57 17.36
C PHE A 21 28.73 -3.93 16.93
N SER A 22 28.05 -4.61 17.83
CA SER A 22 27.21 -5.74 17.46
C SER A 22 26.12 -5.18 16.54
N ILE A 23 26.36 -5.27 15.25
CA ILE A 23 25.29 -5.10 14.27
C ILE A 23 24.33 -6.24 14.60
N ASN A 24 23.20 -5.90 15.21
CA ASN A 24 22.12 -6.85 15.35
C ASN A 24 21.91 -7.45 13.97
N GLU A 25 22.08 -8.75 13.89
CA GLU A 25 21.86 -9.53 12.69
C GLU A 25 20.56 -9.02 12.06
N VAL A 26 20.64 -8.37 10.91
CA VAL A 26 19.47 -8.03 10.12
C VAL A 26 18.96 -9.37 9.64
N VAL A 27 18.15 -10.02 10.48
CA VAL A 27 17.36 -11.17 10.05
C VAL A 27 16.46 -10.62 8.95
N VAL A 28 16.91 -10.76 7.71
CA VAL A 28 16.04 -10.69 6.55
C VAL A 28 15.13 -11.92 6.68
N ALA A 29 14.15 -11.83 7.57
CA ALA A 29 13.05 -12.75 7.58
C ALA A 29 12.32 -12.52 6.26
N THR A 30 12.79 -13.20 5.24
CA THR A 30 12.01 -13.42 4.03
C THR A 30 10.80 -14.17 4.54
N ASN A 31 9.70 -13.46 4.76
CA ASN A 31 8.44 -14.03 5.19
C ASN A 31 7.90 -14.90 4.04
N TYR A 32 8.54 -16.03 3.77
CA TYR A 32 8.03 -17.10 2.91
C TYR A 32 6.70 -17.68 3.41
N ARG A 33 6.26 -17.26 4.61
CA ARG A 33 4.98 -17.65 5.20
C ARG A 33 3.88 -16.61 5.06
N ARG A 34 4.06 -15.54 4.28
CA ARG A 34 2.94 -14.63 4.04
C ARG A 34 1.84 -15.39 3.33
N LYS A 35 0.75 -15.61 4.06
CA LYS A 35 -0.54 -15.90 3.45
C LYS A 35 -0.88 -14.72 2.55
N THR A 36 -1.26 -14.99 1.34
CA THR A 36 -1.80 -13.95 0.47
C THR A 36 -3.30 -13.90 0.75
N ASP A 37 -3.75 -12.87 1.47
CA ASP A 37 -5.17 -12.72 1.82
C ASP A 37 -6.07 -12.69 0.57
N ALA A 38 -5.50 -12.24 -0.55
CA ALA A 38 -6.17 -12.27 -1.85
C ALA A 38 -6.60 -13.67 -2.31
N LEU A 39 -5.96 -14.73 -1.88
CA LEU A 39 -6.28 -16.09 -2.36
C LEU A 39 -7.31 -16.83 -1.51
N LYS A 40 -7.64 -16.30 -0.33
CA LYS A 40 -8.52 -16.98 0.65
C LYS A 40 -8.12 -18.45 0.92
N LEU A 41 -6.88 -18.82 0.61
CA LEU A 41 -6.33 -20.15 0.80
C LEU A 41 -5.31 -20.11 1.93
N ASP A 42 -5.41 -21.03 2.86
CA ASP A 42 -4.43 -21.21 3.92
C ASP A 42 -3.20 -22.00 3.44
N VAL A 43 -2.64 -21.56 2.30
CA VAL A 43 -1.48 -22.18 1.67
C VAL A 43 -0.37 -21.14 1.56
N PRO A 44 0.87 -21.49 1.95
CA PRO A 44 2.00 -20.58 1.75
C PRO A 44 2.16 -20.17 0.29
N ALA A 45 2.42 -18.89 0.05
CA ALA A 45 2.51 -18.29 -1.30
C ALA A 45 3.45 -19.05 -2.26
N LYS A 46 4.49 -19.72 -1.73
CA LYS A 46 5.44 -20.51 -2.53
C LYS A 46 4.84 -21.74 -3.24
N PHE A 47 3.70 -22.23 -2.75
CA PHE A 47 3.02 -23.39 -3.35
C PHE A 47 1.89 -22.99 -4.31
N ILE A 48 1.67 -21.71 -4.47
CA ILE A 48 0.61 -21.19 -5.32
C ILE A 48 1.20 -20.96 -6.70
N PRO A 49 0.67 -21.59 -7.77
CA PRO A 49 1.19 -21.47 -9.14
C PRO A 49 0.80 -20.14 -9.80
N ILE A 50 0.67 -19.06 -9.03
CA ILE A 50 0.30 -17.72 -9.49
C ILE A 50 1.40 -16.75 -9.06
N SER A 51 1.84 -15.90 -9.99
CA SER A 51 2.81 -14.85 -9.68
C SER A 51 2.16 -13.76 -8.83
N THR A 52 2.66 -13.57 -7.62
CA THR A 52 2.18 -12.55 -6.69
C THR A 52 3.25 -11.50 -6.42
N ASN A 53 2.83 -10.26 -6.25
CA ASN A 53 3.67 -9.17 -5.76
C ASN A 53 2.92 -8.46 -4.63
N SER A 54 3.63 -7.96 -3.63
CA SER A 54 3.00 -7.20 -2.55
C SER A 54 3.82 -5.97 -2.16
N ILE A 55 3.12 -4.90 -1.81
CA ILE A 55 3.67 -3.69 -1.21
C ILE A 55 3.12 -3.62 0.21
N THR A 56 3.98 -3.47 1.19
CA THR A 56 3.57 -3.41 2.61
C THR A 56 3.41 -1.97 3.08
N SER A 57 2.67 -1.76 4.17
CA SER A 57 2.56 -0.47 4.85
C SER A 57 3.91 0.15 5.16
N GLY A 58 4.87 -0.65 5.62
CA GLY A 58 6.24 -0.17 5.87
C GLY A 58 6.95 0.34 4.61
N MET A 59 6.69 -0.25 3.44
CA MET A 59 7.22 0.26 2.17
C MET A 59 6.49 1.53 1.73
N LEU A 60 5.16 1.59 1.89
CA LEU A 60 4.36 2.78 1.61
C LEU A 60 4.86 3.98 2.44
N GLU A 61 5.08 3.78 3.72
CA GLU A 61 5.54 4.82 4.65
C GLU A 61 6.97 5.28 4.35
N LYS A 62 7.93 4.34 4.22
CA LYS A 62 9.35 4.65 3.97
C LYS A 62 9.57 5.38 2.65
N ARG A 63 8.77 5.08 1.62
CA ARG A 63 8.87 5.70 0.30
C ARG A 63 7.90 6.85 0.10
N ASN A 64 7.15 7.21 1.15
CA ASN A 64 6.16 8.29 1.12
C ASN A 64 5.10 8.13 0.02
N ILE A 65 4.74 6.88 -0.30
CA ILE A 65 3.70 6.56 -1.28
C ILE A 65 2.33 6.88 -0.69
N ARG A 66 1.57 7.74 -1.36
CA ARG A 66 0.31 8.29 -0.84
C ARG A 66 -0.91 7.85 -1.62
N ASP A 67 -0.67 7.48 -2.83
CA ASP A 67 -1.71 7.20 -3.77
C ASP A 67 -1.40 5.89 -4.51
N ILE A 68 -2.46 5.28 -5.03
CA ILE A 68 -2.35 3.98 -5.69
C ILE A 68 -1.59 4.07 -7.03
N GLN A 69 -1.60 5.24 -7.67
CA GLN A 69 -0.83 5.46 -8.90
C GLN A 69 0.67 5.45 -8.62
N GLU A 70 1.09 6.07 -7.52
CA GLU A 70 2.49 6.00 -7.07
C GLU A 70 2.87 4.57 -6.68
N ALA A 71 1.97 3.85 -5.98
CA ALA A 71 2.18 2.46 -5.62
C ALA A 71 2.37 1.55 -6.85
N SER A 72 1.71 1.86 -7.96
CA SER A 72 1.81 1.06 -9.19
C SER A 72 3.23 0.98 -9.76
N ARG A 73 4.07 1.98 -9.51
CA ARG A 73 5.49 1.97 -9.93
C ARG A 73 6.28 0.81 -9.34
N PHE A 74 5.79 0.24 -8.24
CA PHE A 74 6.37 -0.90 -7.54
C PHE A 74 5.62 -2.21 -7.79
N LEU A 75 4.58 -2.18 -8.65
CA LEU A 75 3.79 -3.34 -9.05
C LEU A 75 4.03 -3.67 -10.53
N PRO A 76 5.00 -4.52 -10.86
CA PRO A 76 5.33 -4.82 -12.25
C PRO A 76 4.13 -5.36 -13.02
N GLY A 77 3.83 -4.75 -14.18
CA GLY A 77 2.71 -5.13 -15.04
C GLY A 77 1.38 -4.46 -14.69
N VAL A 78 1.34 -3.56 -13.70
CA VAL A 78 0.18 -2.72 -13.41
C VAL A 78 0.39 -1.34 -14.02
N ARG A 79 -0.63 -0.81 -14.68
CA ARG A 79 -0.64 0.55 -15.21
C ARG A 79 -1.93 1.24 -14.75
N PHE A 80 -1.76 2.39 -14.12
CA PHE A 80 -2.87 3.27 -13.76
C PHE A 80 -2.95 4.45 -14.71
N ARG A 81 -4.16 4.87 -15.01
CA ARG A 81 -4.48 6.09 -15.76
C ARG A 81 -5.54 6.86 -14.98
N THR A 82 -5.39 8.17 -14.89
CA THR A 82 -6.49 9.03 -14.44
C THR A 82 -7.50 9.14 -15.57
N SER A 83 -8.77 8.90 -15.29
CA SER A 83 -9.86 8.99 -16.26
C SER A 83 -10.55 10.35 -16.12
N TYR A 84 -11.42 10.51 -15.14
CA TYR A 84 -12.15 11.74 -14.90
C TYR A 84 -11.79 12.27 -13.51
N GLY A 85 -11.15 13.43 -13.43
CA GLY A 85 -10.79 14.01 -12.14
C GLY A 85 -9.94 13.06 -11.30
N ALA A 86 -10.49 12.53 -10.19
CA ALA A 86 -9.81 11.61 -9.30
C ALA A 86 -10.09 10.13 -9.59
N PHE A 87 -10.94 9.81 -10.59
CA PHE A 87 -11.18 8.43 -10.94
C PHE A 87 -9.97 7.83 -11.66
N THR A 88 -9.64 6.64 -11.27
CA THR A 88 -8.47 5.93 -11.77
C THR A 88 -8.87 4.65 -12.48
N GLN A 89 -8.48 4.52 -13.73
CA GLN A 89 -8.55 3.26 -14.46
C GLN A 89 -7.22 2.52 -14.30
N PHE A 90 -7.27 1.20 -14.26
CA PHE A 90 -6.06 0.41 -14.20
C PHE A 90 -6.11 -0.81 -15.13
N SER A 91 -4.94 -1.22 -15.59
CA SER A 91 -4.77 -2.43 -16.36
C SER A 91 -3.67 -3.29 -15.76
N ILE A 92 -3.84 -4.62 -15.86
CA ILE A 92 -2.85 -5.59 -15.44
C ILE A 92 -2.41 -6.39 -16.67
N ARG A 93 -1.11 -6.36 -17.00
CA ARG A 93 -0.54 -7.02 -18.19
C ARG A 93 -1.18 -6.59 -19.52
N GLY A 94 -1.66 -5.34 -19.59
CA GLY A 94 -2.35 -4.81 -20.76
C GLY A 94 -3.83 -5.15 -20.86
N PHE A 95 -4.37 -5.91 -19.91
CA PHE A 95 -5.81 -6.18 -19.84
C PHE A 95 -6.48 -5.11 -18.96
N ASP A 96 -7.42 -4.38 -19.52
CA ASP A 96 -8.22 -3.40 -18.78
C ASP A 96 -9.31 -4.11 -17.92
N ASN A 97 -9.66 -5.35 -18.25
CA ASN A 97 -10.53 -6.19 -17.45
C ASN A 97 -9.76 -6.79 -16.28
N SER A 98 -9.70 -6.06 -15.20
CA SER A 98 -9.01 -6.41 -13.96
C SER A 98 -9.90 -6.07 -12.77
N VAL A 99 -9.71 -6.75 -11.65
CA VAL A 99 -10.55 -6.61 -10.46
C VAL A 99 -9.77 -5.97 -9.33
N ILE A 100 -10.37 -4.98 -8.66
CA ILE A 100 -9.93 -4.51 -7.35
C ILE A 100 -10.75 -5.21 -6.27
N MET A 101 -10.05 -5.63 -5.22
CA MET A 101 -10.65 -6.15 -4.01
C MET A 101 -10.21 -5.32 -2.81
N VAL A 102 -11.07 -5.26 -1.82
CA VAL A 102 -10.77 -4.68 -0.51
C VAL A 102 -11.02 -5.75 0.54
N ASP A 103 -9.99 -6.12 1.29
CA ASP A 103 -10.03 -7.21 2.28
C ASP A 103 -10.58 -8.52 1.71
N GLY A 104 -10.23 -8.84 0.46
CA GLY A 104 -10.68 -10.06 -0.21
C GLY A 104 -12.12 -10.03 -0.74
N VAL A 105 -12.80 -8.89 -0.66
CA VAL A 105 -14.14 -8.68 -1.23
C VAL A 105 -14.03 -7.78 -2.45
N ARG A 106 -14.69 -8.15 -3.53
CA ARG A 106 -14.69 -7.36 -4.77
C ARG A 106 -15.28 -5.97 -4.54
N ASP A 107 -14.57 -4.96 -5.00
CA ASP A 107 -15.04 -3.57 -4.95
C ASP A 107 -15.94 -3.28 -6.15
N GLU A 108 -17.26 -3.30 -5.92
CA GLU A 108 -18.27 -3.06 -6.95
C GLU A 108 -18.48 -1.56 -7.27
N ARG A 109 -17.78 -0.64 -6.58
CA ARG A 109 -17.86 0.79 -6.87
C ARG A 109 -17.31 1.16 -8.25
N SER A 110 -16.59 0.24 -8.87
CA SER A 110 -15.99 0.38 -10.19
C SER A 110 -16.89 0.05 -11.37
N SER A 111 -18.18 -0.09 -11.16
CA SER A 111 -19.11 -0.62 -12.19
C SER A 111 -19.24 0.24 -13.45
N ILE A 112 -18.75 1.48 -13.43
CA ILE A 112 -18.79 2.38 -14.58
C ILE A 112 -17.38 2.50 -15.18
N ASP A 113 -17.20 1.97 -16.38
CA ASP A 113 -15.99 2.14 -17.21
C ASP A 113 -14.67 1.70 -16.53
N ASN A 114 -14.72 0.69 -15.66
CA ASN A 114 -13.57 0.22 -14.87
C ASN A 114 -12.79 1.34 -14.15
N SER A 115 -13.47 2.41 -13.80
CA SER A 115 -12.90 3.54 -13.08
C SER A 115 -13.19 3.43 -11.59
N TYR A 116 -12.15 3.55 -10.78
CA TYR A 116 -12.23 3.44 -9.33
C TYR A 116 -12.10 4.81 -8.69
N PRO A 117 -12.87 5.11 -7.64
CA PRO A 117 -12.69 6.32 -6.88
C PRO A 117 -11.32 6.30 -6.18
N PHE A 118 -10.88 7.47 -5.75
CA PHE A 118 -9.65 7.58 -4.98
C PHE A 118 -9.69 6.66 -3.74
N MET A 119 -8.55 6.03 -3.48
CA MET A 119 -8.37 5.17 -2.32
C MET A 119 -7.28 5.75 -1.41
N ASP A 120 -7.65 5.99 -0.15
CA ASP A 120 -6.71 6.41 0.88
C ASP A 120 -5.83 5.24 1.33
N LEU A 121 -4.52 5.41 1.20
CA LEU A 121 -3.53 4.40 1.59
C LEU A 121 -3.13 4.48 3.07
N SER A 122 -3.59 5.45 3.85
CA SER A 122 -3.22 5.62 5.26
C SER A 122 -3.70 4.45 6.14
N ALA A 123 -4.86 3.88 5.80
CA ALA A 123 -5.45 2.73 6.46
C ALA A 123 -5.06 1.38 5.84
N VAL A 124 -4.16 1.36 4.85
CA VAL A 124 -3.76 0.15 4.12
C VAL A 124 -2.57 -0.53 4.79
N GLU A 125 -2.68 -1.84 5.00
CA GLU A 125 -1.60 -2.71 5.50
C GLU A 125 -0.74 -3.25 4.35
N SER A 126 -1.39 -3.70 3.28
CA SER A 126 -0.69 -4.17 2.09
C SER A 126 -1.53 -4.02 0.83
N ILE A 127 -0.84 -3.91 -0.29
CA ILE A 127 -1.42 -4.01 -1.63
C ILE A 127 -0.86 -5.27 -2.26
N GLU A 128 -1.72 -6.20 -2.62
CA GLU A 128 -1.34 -7.49 -3.17
C GLU A 128 -1.81 -7.60 -4.62
N LEU A 129 -0.90 -7.94 -5.50
CA LEU A 129 -1.16 -8.15 -6.92
C LEU A 129 -1.05 -9.63 -7.25
N LEU A 130 -2.14 -10.21 -7.71
CA LEU A 130 -2.19 -11.53 -8.32
C LEU A 130 -2.20 -11.38 -9.83
N LYS A 131 -1.22 -11.96 -10.51
CA LYS A 131 -1.07 -11.87 -11.97
C LYS A 131 -1.53 -13.17 -12.62
N GLY A 132 -2.42 -13.06 -13.58
CA GLY A 132 -2.90 -14.19 -14.35
C GLY A 132 -4.39 -14.41 -14.23
N PRO A 133 -4.93 -15.41 -14.94
CA PRO A 133 -6.37 -15.66 -14.97
C PRO A 133 -6.85 -16.15 -13.60
N ALA A 134 -7.49 -15.24 -12.87
CA ALA A 134 -8.07 -15.50 -11.57
C ALA A 134 -9.61 -15.59 -11.62
N SER A 135 -10.17 -15.69 -12.84
CA SER A 135 -11.62 -15.70 -13.08
C SER A 135 -12.35 -16.84 -12.38
N VAL A 136 -11.68 -17.97 -12.16
CA VAL A 136 -12.24 -19.10 -11.42
C VAL A 136 -12.53 -18.75 -9.96
N LEU A 137 -11.69 -17.90 -9.35
CA LEU A 137 -11.83 -17.52 -7.94
C LEU A 137 -12.64 -16.22 -7.76
N TYR A 138 -12.54 -15.30 -8.72
CA TYR A 138 -13.05 -13.93 -8.56
C TYR A 138 -14.05 -13.51 -9.64
N GLY A 139 -14.50 -14.44 -10.48
CA GLY A 139 -15.54 -14.22 -11.46
C GLY A 139 -15.11 -13.41 -12.67
N GLN A 140 -16.07 -12.75 -13.30
CA GLN A 140 -15.87 -11.98 -14.54
C GLN A 140 -14.84 -10.87 -14.34
N SER A 141 -14.15 -10.49 -15.41
CA SER A 141 -13.18 -9.39 -15.47
C SER A 141 -11.83 -9.63 -14.74
N ALA A 142 -11.56 -10.83 -14.21
CA ALA A 142 -10.28 -11.14 -13.58
C ALA A 142 -9.28 -11.81 -14.55
N VAL A 143 -9.28 -11.42 -15.83
CA VAL A 143 -8.44 -12.01 -16.88
C VAL A 143 -6.98 -11.57 -16.74
N GLY A 144 -6.75 -10.27 -16.52
CA GLY A 144 -5.42 -9.72 -16.34
C GLY A 144 -4.82 -10.06 -14.98
N GLY A 145 -5.65 -10.11 -13.98
CA GLY A 145 -5.30 -10.34 -12.59
C GLY A 145 -6.21 -9.63 -11.60
N VAL A 146 -5.82 -9.69 -10.34
CA VAL A 146 -6.55 -9.11 -9.21
C VAL A 146 -5.61 -8.26 -8.37
N LEU A 147 -6.05 -7.05 -8.03
CA LEU A 147 -5.39 -6.18 -7.06
C LEU A 147 -6.19 -6.19 -5.76
N ASN A 148 -5.63 -6.76 -4.70
CA ASN A 148 -6.27 -6.81 -3.39
C ASN A 148 -5.63 -5.78 -2.45
N ILE A 149 -6.46 -4.95 -1.84
CA ILE A 149 -6.06 -3.93 -0.88
C ILE A 149 -6.47 -4.41 0.49
N VAL A 150 -5.48 -4.77 1.30
CA VAL A 150 -5.68 -5.24 2.67
C VAL A 150 -5.61 -4.05 3.60
N ARG A 151 -6.66 -3.79 4.36
CA ARG A 151 -6.72 -2.71 5.34
C ARG A 151 -6.12 -3.15 6.67
N LYS A 152 -5.60 -2.19 7.41
CA LYS A 152 -4.98 -2.43 8.73
C LYS A 152 -5.98 -3.04 9.70
N ALA A 153 -5.61 -4.17 10.31
CA ALA A 153 -6.41 -4.84 11.32
C ALA A 153 -6.40 -4.10 12.67
N PRO A 154 -7.37 -4.37 13.56
CA PRO A 154 -7.34 -3.94 14.95
C PRO A 154 -6.06 -4.43 15.65
N VAL A 155 -5.57 -3.69 16.63
CA VAL A 155 -4.35 -4.03 17.38
C VAL A 155 -4.60 -4.05 18.88
N SER A 156 -4.01 -5.01 19.59
CA SER A 156 -4.14 -5.12 21.05
C SER A 156 -3.23 -4.15 21.81
N LYS A 157 -2.08 -3.80 21.22
CA LYS A 157 -1.12 -2.88 21.82
C LYS A 157 -1.55 -1.44 21.53
N GLN A 158 -1.58 -0.61 22.57
CA GLN A 158 -1.83 0.81 22.39
C GLN A 158 -0.80 1.43 21.43
N SER A 159 -1.29 2.14 20.45
CA SER A 159 -0.49 2.80 19.44
C SER A 159 -1.13 4.13 19.06
N VAL A 160 -0.30 5.16 18.94
CA VAL A 160 -0.67 6.47 18.45
C VAL A 160 0.27 6.80 17.31
N TYR A 161 -0.29 7.23 16.20
CA TYR A 161 0.48 7.68 15.05
C TYR A 161 -0.08 9.02 14.60
N ALA A 162 0.79 10.01 14.43
CA ALA A 162 0.43 11.30 13.88
C ALA A 162 1.46 11.69 12.83
N ARG A 163 1.00 12.24 11.73
CA ARG A 163 1.84 12.70 10.64
C ARG A 163 1.28 13.98 10.06
N LEU A 164 2.18 14.95 9.87
CA LEU A 164 1.93 16.16 9.12
C LEU A 164 2.89 16.19 7.93
N ALA A 165 2.39 16.57 6.77
CA ALA A 165 3.20 16.72 5.59
C ALA A 165 2.80 18.00 4.84
N TYR A 166 3.82 18.67 4.30
CA TYR A 166 3.66 19.84 3.44
C TYR A 166 4.53 19.63 2.20
N GLY A 167 4.01 19.96 1.04
CA GLY A 167 4.70 19.72 -0.23
C GLY A 167 4.41 20.80 -1.27
N SER A 168 4.93 20.61 -2.47
CA SER A 168 4.71 21.49 -3.61
C SER A 168 3.22 21.66 -3.92
N TYR A 169 2.86 22.78 -4.56
CA TYR A 169 1.47 23.12 -4.90
C TYR A 169 0.54 23.18 -3.69
N TYR A 170 1.08 23.71 -2.58
CA TYR A 170 0.35 23.82 -1.31
C TYR A 170 -0.28 22.52 -0.82
N ASN A 171 0.34 21.37 -1.14
CA ASN A 171 -0.13 20.08 -0.66
C ASN A 171 0.09 19.98 0.85
N LYS A 172 -1.00 19.98 1.58
CA LYS A 172 -1.07 19.84 3.04
C LYS A 172 -1.73 18.51 3.35
N GLN A 173 -1.15 17.77 4.26
CA GLN A 173 -1.72 16.51 4.70
C GLN A 173 -1.54 16.33 6.19
N ALA A 174 -2.60 15.87 6.86
CA ALA A 174 -2.58 15.48 8.26
C ALA A 174 -3.20 14.07 8.39
N THR A 175 -2.47 13.17 9.01
CA THR A 175 -2.94 11.81 9.29
C THR A 175 -2.80 11.55 10.78
N MET A 176 -3.85 11.02 11.40
CA MET A 176 -3.84 10.55 12.77
C MET A 176 -4.40 9.15 12.84
N ALA A 177 -3.76 8.28 13.59
CA ALA A 177 -4.25 6.93 13.82
C ALA A 177 -4.06 6.53 15.27
N LEU A 178 -5.03 5.82 15.80
CA LEU A 178 -5.09 5.30 17.15
C LEU A 178 -5.39 3.81 17.08
N GLY A 179 -4.87 3.05 18.02
CA GLY A 179 -5.19 1.64 18.15
C GLY A 179 -4.89 1.13 19.54
N GLY A 180 -5.54 0.05 19.91
CA GLY A 180 -5.34 -0.57 21.21
C GLY A 180 -6.46 -1.53 21.60
N LYS A 181 -6.37 -2.01 22.82
CA LYS A 181 -7.41 -2.82 23.45
C LYS A 181 -8.60 -1.92 23.84
N LEU A 182 -9.81 -2.33 23.48
CA LEU A 182 -11.02 -1.60 23.80
C LEU A 182 -11.64 -2.12 25.12
N ILE A 183 -12.25 -3.28 25.09
CA ILE A 183 -12.88 -3.93 26.26
C ILE A 183 -12.77 -5.44 26.07
N GLY A 184 -12.36 -6.15 27.13
CA GLY A 184 -12.25 -7.61 27.09
C GLY A 184 -11.35 -8.12 25.96
N PRO A 185 -11.86 -8.99 25.06
CA PRO A 185 -11.10 -9.50 23.91
C PRO A 185 -11.08 -8.55 22.70
N LEU A 186 -11.86 -7.47 22.74
CA LEU A 186 -12.02 -6.55 21.62
C LEU A 186 -10.86 -5.55 21.53
N ASN A 187 -10.34 -5.40 20.34
CA ASN A 187 -9.33 -4.43 19.96
C ASN A 187 -9.91 -3.47 18.95
N TYR A 188 -9.28 -2.31 18.81
CA TYR A 188 -9.68 -1.30 17.84
C TYR A 188 -8.51 -0.72 17.09
N ARG A 189 -8.81 -0.14 15.95
CA ARG A 189 -7.97 0.78 15.20
C ARG A 189 -8.85 1.84 14.56
N ALA A 190 -8.51 3.09 14.75
CA ALA A 190 -9.18 4.22 14.11
C ALA A 190 -8.13 5.10 13.43
N SER A 191 -8.46 5.64 12.26
CA SER A 191 -7.61 6.62 11.61
C SER A 191 -8.44 7.66 10.87
N VAL A 192 -7.87 8.87 10.79
CA VAL A 192 -8.39 9.99 9.99
C VAL A 192 -7.25 10.54 9.16
N ASN A 193 -7.51 10.78 7.90
CA ASN A 193 -6.58 11.43 6.98
C ASN A 193 -7.26 12.61 6.31
N TRP A 194 -6.65 13.77 6.38
CA TRP A 194 -7.06 14.99 5.72
C TRP A 194 -5.98 15.42 4.74
N GLN A 195 -6.41 15.84 3.54
CA GLN A 195 -5.54 16.37 2.50
C GLN A 195 -6.19 17.58 1.84
N ASP A 196 -5.39 18.62 1.61
CA ASP A 196 -5.76 19.81 0.86
C ASP A 196 -4.59 20.19 -0.05
N GLN A 197 -4.81 20.30 -1.36
CA GLN A 197 -3.80 20.68 -2.31
C GLN A 197 -4.41 21.53 -3.43
N GLU A 198 -3.66 22.49 -3.93
CA GLU A 198 -4.10 23.33 -5.05
C GLU A 198 -3.83 22.70 -6.42
N GLY A 199 -2.80 21.83 -6.50
CA GLY A 199 -2.39 21.24 -7.76
C GLY A 199 -1.64 22.19 -8.68
N TRP A 200 -0.94 21.66 -9.68
CA TRP A 200 -0.10 22.45 -10.58
C TRP A 200 -0.90 23.25 -11.63
N ARG A 201 -2.18 22.93 -11.82
CA ARG A 201 -3.11 23.60 -12.75
C ARG A 201 -4.23 24.33 -12.02
N SER A 202 -4.04 24.71 -10.78
CA SER A 202 -5.10 25.25 -9.91
C SER A 202 -6.31 24.31 -9.77
N ASN A 203 -6.07 23.00 -9.94
CA ASN A 203 -7.06 21.96 -9.78
C ASN A 203 -7.07 21.47 -8.31
N ALA A 204 -7.64 22.30 -7.45
CA ALA A 204 -7.68 22.04 -6.02
C ALA A 204 -8.38 20.71 -5.69
N THR A 205 -7.74 19.91 -4.87
CA THR A 205 -8.31 18.65 -4.37
C THR A 205 -8.36 18.69 -2.86
N LYS A 206 -9.54 18.38 -2.28
CA LYS A 206 -9.73 18.27 -0.83
C LYS A 206 -10.27 16.90 -0.51
N ARG A 207 -9.67 16.23 0.48
CA ARG A 207 -10.04 14.87 0.87
C ARG A 207 -10.09 14.74 2.38
N LEU A 208 -11.08 14.03 2.84
CA LEU A 208 -11.20 13.61 4.23
C LEU A 208 -11.57 12.13 4.24
N SER A 209 -10.72 11.31 4.83
CA SER A 209 -10.93 9.87 4.94
C SER A 209 -10.96 9.46 6.41
N GLY A 210 -11.91 8.62 6.78
CA GLY A 210 -12.02 8.00 8.09
C GLY A 210 -12.02 6.49 7.97
N TYR A 211 -11.36 5.82 8.90
CA TYR A 211 -11.34 4.36 8.99
C TYR A 211 -11.47 3.91 10.42
N LEU A 212 -12.31 2.92 10.65
CA LEU A 212 -12.50 2.25 11.94
C LEU A 212 -12.48 0.73 11.73
N ALA A 213 -11.67 0.06 12.51
CA ALA A 213 -11.67 -1.40 12.62
C ALA A 213 -11.86 -1.82 14.07
N LEU A 214 -12.75 -2.77 14.28
CA LEU A 214 -13.03 -3.41 15.56
C LEU A 214 -12.90 -4.92 15.37
N GLY A 215 -12.22 -5.60 16.25
CA GLY A 215 -12.09 -7.04 16.14
C GLY A 215 -11.40 -7.70 17.31
N GLY A 216 -11.54 -9.02 17.38
CA GLY A 216 -10.93 -9.86 18.41
C GLY A 216 -11.58 -11.23 18.50
N HIS A 217 -10.96 -12.12 19.23
CA HIS A 217 -11.50 -13.45 19.50
C HIS A 217 -12.52 -13.37 20.64
N LEU A 218 -13.79 -13.54 20.33
CA LEU A 218 -14.87 -13.54 21.33
C LEU A 218 -14.87 -14.82 22.14
N THR A 219 -14.61 -15.95 21.47
CA THR A 219 -14.40 -17.27 22.06
C THR A 219 -13.16 -17.93 21.41
N GLU A 220 -12.85 -19.16 21.78
CA GLU A 220 -11.74 -19.91 21.14
C GLU A 220 -11.99 -20.16 19.64
N ASN A 221 -13.25 -20.23 19.23
CA ASN A 221 -13.64 -20.56 17.86
C ASN A 221 -14.24 -19.38 17.09
N ASP A 222 -14.58 -18.28 17.76
CA ASP A 222 -15.27 -17.16 17.14
C ASP A 222 -14.39 -15.91 17.09
N GLU A 223 -14.18 -15.40 15.90
CA GLU A 223 -13.47 -14.14 15.64
C GLU A 223 -14.43 -13.11 15.05
N LEU A 224 -14.40 -11.91 15.60
CA LEU A 224 -15.12 -10.76 15.06
C LEU A 224 -14.12 -9.83 14.36
N ASP A 225 -14.43 -9.42 13.14
CA ASP A 225 -13.68 -8.37 12.42
C ASP A 225 -14.67 -7.46 11.67
N ILE A 226 -14.80 -6.22 12.12
CA ILE A 226 -15.64 -5.19 11.52
C ILE A 226 -14.76 -4.07 11.05
N ARG A 227 -14.84 -3.71 9.76
CA ARG A 227 -14.04 -2.66 9.14
C ARG A 227 -14.94 -1.68 8.39
N ILE A 228 -14.95 -0.43 8.81
CA ILE A 228 -15.75 0.64 8.24
C ILE A 228 -14.81 1.72 7.72
N GLY A 229 -15.03 2.17 6.49
CA GLY A 229 -14.32 3.29 5.89
C GLY A 229 -15.30 4.30 5.30
N ALA A 230 -15.02 5.57 5.45
CA ALA A 230 -15.78 6.66 4.87
C ALA A 230 -14.83 7.69 4.26
N ASN A 231 -15.14 8.14 3.03
CA ASN A 231 -14.38 9.15 2.33
C ASN A 231 -15.29 10.28 1.88
N ARG A 232 -14.78 11.50 1.97
CA ARG A 232 -15.37 12.68 1.36
C ARG A 232 -14.31 13.36 0.52
N ASP A 233 -14.49 13.31 -0.79
CA ASP A 233 -13.56 13.85 -1.76
C ASP A 233 -14.19 15.00 -2.54
N PHE A 234 -13.45 16.06 -2.70
CA PHE A 234 -13.76 17.16 -3.59
C PHE A 234 -12.60 17.32 -4.57
N TYR A 235 -12.89 17.20 -5.85
CA TYR A 235 -11.91 17.34 -6.93
C TYR A 235 -12.59 17.94 -8.17
N PRO A 236 -11.89 18.77 -8.95
CA PRO A 236 -12.42 19.27 -10.21
C PRO A 236 -12.44 18.15 -11.26
N THR A 237 -13.43 18.16 -12.10
CA THR A 237 -13.51 17.26 -13.25
C THR A 237 -12.77 17.90 -14.41
N GLU A 238 -11.52 17.48 -14.64
CA GLU A 238 -10.77 17.90 -15.81
C GLU A 238 -10.83 16.83 -16.89
N ILE A 239 -11.28 17.22 -18.08
CA ILE A 239 -11.35 16.33 -19.26
C ILE A 239 -10.07 16.44 -20.10
N GLY A 240 -9.16 17.33 -19.75
CA GLY A 240 -7.95 17.65 -20.49
C GLY A 240 -8.04 19.00 -21.20
N LEU A 241 -6.95 19.41 -21.82
CA LEU A 241 -6.93 20.62 -22.63
C LEU A 241 -7.51 20.31 -24.02
N PRO A 242 -8.47 21.08 -24.53
CA PRO A 242 -8.92 20.91 -25.88
C PRO A 242 -7.75 21.21 -26.83
N PRO A 243 -7.57 20.43 -27.92
CA PRO A 243 -6.57 20.77 -28.92
C PRO A 243 -6.91 22.13 -29.55
N THR A 244 -5.95 23.04 -29.59
CA THR A 244 -6.12 24.28 -30.35
C THR A 244 -6.06 23.97 -31.83
N MET A 245 -6.70 24.82 -32.65
CA MET A 245 -6.68 24.64 -34.11
C MET A 245 -5.27 24.70 -34.70
N SER A 246 -4.28 25.24 -33.97
CA SER A 246 -2.87 25.31 -34.38
C SER A 246 -2.03 24.12 -33.94
N TYR A 247 -2.61 23.11 -33.28
CA TYR A 247 -1.89 22.01 -32.63
C TYR A 247 -0.85 22.46 -31.60
N ASP A 248 -0.87 23.68 -31.18
CA ASP A 248 0.05 24.23 -30.20
C ASP A 248 -0.52 24.08 -28.79
N ILE A 249 -0.10 23.01 -28.13
CA ILE A 249 -0.55 22.67 -26.77
C ILE A 249 -0.08 23.72 -25.76
N LEU A 250 1.02 24.42 -26.05
CA LEU A 250 1.61 25.41 -25.13
C LEU A 250 0.82 26.71 -25.08
N SER A 251 0.06 27.05 -26.15
CA SER A 251 -0.75 28.27 -26.19
C SER A 251 -2.05 28.18 -25.38
N ALA A 252 -2.44 26.97 -24.93
CA ALA A 252 -3.65 26.74 -24.15
C ALA A 252 -3.47 26.95 -22.63
N THR A 253 -2.27 27.34 -22.18
CA THR A 253 -1.96 27.49 -20.75
C THR A 253 -2.19 28.92 -20.21
N ASP A 254 -2.49 29.89 -21.05
CA ASP A 254 -2.59 31.33 -20.72
C ASP A 254 -4.02 31.85 -20.65
N GLY A 255 -4.99 30.97 -20.43
CA GLY A 255 -6.41 31.32 -20.29
C GLY A 255 -6.95 31.18 -18.87
#